data_976ad3801447bcce85ba3974989ba53a
#
_entry.id   976ad3801447bcce85ba3974989ba53a
#
_cell.length_a   1.000
_cell.length_b   1.000
_cell.length_c   1.000
_cell.angle_alpha   90.00
_cell.angle_beta   90.00
_cell.angle_gamma   90.00
#
_symmetry.space_group_name_H-M   'P 1'
#
loop_
_entity.id
_entity.type
_entity.pdbx_description
1 polymer ?
#
loop_
_entity_poly.entity_id
_entity_poly.type
_entity_poly.pdbx_seq_one_letter_code
_entity_poly.pdbx_strand_id
1 'polypeptide(L)'
;SVSALRENFPDAPIVADLKTMDGGYLEAEMMARAGATHVVVMARAHEETVKCVVQCGKDHGVGVMGDNLGCPDMVEGARQLEDLGCGYIVHHIGYDERRGIAAAGNRMPSPLDELKEVVEAVSVPVQAVGGLSIEQAVACPSHGAPLVVLGAPLTIDADSFQTASGDLETSLRMICNQVHGTS
;
A
#
# COMPACT_ATOMS: atom_id res chain seq x y z
N SER A 1 8.22 14.18 7.70
CA SER A 1 7.96 13.18 8.75
C SER A 1 6.46 13.08 9.01
N VAL A 2 6.03 11.98 9.64
CA VAL A 2 4.62 11.77 10.01
C VAL A 2 4.10 12.92 10.87
N SER A 3 4.87 13.36 11.87
CA SER A 3 4.50 14.48 12.76
C SER A 3 4.21 15.77 11.98
N ALA A 4 5.07 16.13 11.03
CA ALA A 4 4.85 17.33 10.22
C ALA A 4 3.61 17.23 9.33
N LEU A 5 3.29 16.04 8.82
CA LEU A 5 2.05 15.81 8.08
C LEU A 5 0.84 15.97 9.02
N ARG A 6 0.89 15.39 10.21
CA ARG A 6 -0.20 15.50 11.20
C ARG A 6 -0.45 16.93 11.65
N GLU A 7 0.63 17.72 11.85
CA GLU A 7 0.51 19.15 12.19
C GLU A 7 -0.19 19.96 11.09
N ASN A 8 0.11 19.67 9.82
CA ASN A 8 -0.47 20.39 8.69
C ASN A 8 -1.84 19.83 8.24
N PHE A 9 -2.11 18.55 8.49
CA PHE A 9 -3.33 17.86 8.08
C PHE A 9 -3.90 17.07 9.28
N PRO A 10 -4.53 17.74 10.25
CA PRO A 10 -4.91 17.14 11.54
C PRO A 10 -5.93 15.99 11.39
N ASP A 11 -6.77 16.02 10.37
CA ASP A 11 -7.84 15.04 10.16
C ASP A 11 -7.56 14.04 9.04
N ALA A 12 -6.44 14.20 8.31
CA ALA A 12 -6.13 13.31 7.18
C ALA A 12 -5.70 11.92 7.63
N PRO A 13 -6.09 10.85 6.92
CA PRO A 13 -5.45 9.55 7.07
C PRO A 13 -3.96 9.65 6.70
N ILE A 14 -3.09 9.11 7.55
CA ILE A 14 -1.64 9.07 7.33
C ILE A 14 -1.18 7.64 7.46
N VAL A 15 -0.71 7.05 6.38
CA VAL A 15 -0.13 5.70 6.36
C VAL A 15 1.38 5.82 6.51
N ALA A 16 1.94 5.21 7.55
CA ALA A 16 3.38 5.02 7.70
C ALA A 16 3.76 3.69 7.01
N ASP A 17 4.22 3.79 5.77
CA ASP A 17 4.64 2.63 4.97
C ASP A 17 6.06 2.21 5.36
N LEU A 18 6.18 1.55 6.52
CA LEU A 18 7.45 1.12 7.11
C LEU A 18 8.02 -0.13 6.47
N LYS A 19 7.16 -0.97 5.91
CA LYS A 19 7.51 -2.32 5.46
C LYS A 19 8.25 -3.11 6.55
N THR A 20 7.69 -3.06 7.77
CA THR A 20 8.30 -3.62 8.97
C THR A 20 8.61 -5.11 8.80
N MET A 21 9.87 -5.47 9.07
CA MET A 21 10.36 -6.85 9.01
C MET A 21 10.77 -7.37 10.40
N ASP A 22 11.04 -6.48 11.36
CA ASP A 22 11.42 -6.79 12.73
C ASP A 22 11.18 -5.58 13.64
N GLY A 23 11.23 -5.76 14.96
CA GLY A 23 10.96 -4.67 15.91
C GLY A 23 9.52 -4.14 15.86
N GLY A 24 8.57 -4.97 15.48
CA GLY A 24 7.22 -4.60 15.06
C GLY A 24 6.48 -3.65 16.01
N TYR A 25 6.43 -3.96 17.31
CA TYR A 25 5.76 -3.09 18.27
C TYR A 25 6.40 -1.71 18.37
N LEU A 26 7.74 -1.68 18.45
CA LEU A 26 8.49 -0.43 18.62
C LEU A 26 8.32 0.52 17.42
N GLU A 27 8.49 0.00 16.21
CA GLU A 27 8.34 0.81 15.00
C GLU A 27 6.91 1.34 14.83
N ALA A 28 5.92 0.48 15.06
CA ALA A 28 4.51 0.86 14.98
C ALA A 28 4.14 1.91 16.04
N GLU A 29 4.61 1.74 17.30
CA GLU A 29 4.39 2.71 18.38
C GLU A 29 4.99 4.08 18.07
N MET A 30 6.21 4.11 17.52
CA MET A 30 6.84 5.37 17.12
C MET A 30 5.99 6.13 16.10
N MET A 31 5.41 5.43 15.12
CA MET A 31 4.56 6.05 14.11
C MET A 31 3.20 6.45 14.65
N ALA A 32 2.59 5.61 15.50
CA ALA A 32 1.34 5.93 16.19
C ALA A 32 1.49 7.22 17.03
N ARG A 33 2.54 7.32 17.82
CA ARG A 33 2.86 8.52 18.62
C ARG A 33 3.18 9.75 17.76
N ALA A 34 3.71 9.55 16.56
CA ALA A 34 3.92 10.62 15.59
C ALA A 34 2.65 11.09 14.88
N GLY A 35 1.52 10.37 15.05
CA GLY A 35 0.23 10.73 14.49
C GLY A 35 -0.15 9.97 13.21
N ALA A 36 0.51 8.83 12.91
CA ALA A 36 0.04 7.93 11.87
C ALA A 36 -1.34 7.35 12.23
N THR A 37 -2.18 7.12 11.24
CA THR A 37 -3.46 6.41 11.39
C THR A 37 -3.34 4.95 11.01
N HIS A 38 -2.35 4.62 10.17
CA HIS A 38 -2.08 3.26 9.71
C HIS A 38 -0.59 3.01 9.64
N VAL A 39 -0.19 1.74 9.85
CA VAL A 39 1.19 1.26 9.71
C VAL A 39 1.21 0.01 8.84
N VAL A 40 2.32 -0.20 8.10
CA VAL A 40 2.48 -1.32 7.18
C VAL A 40 3.49 -2.32 7.72
N VAL A 41 3.12 -3.61 7.75
CA VAL A 41 3.98 -4.74 8.11
C VAL A 41 4.03 -5.75 6.96
N MET A 42 5.17 -6.41 6.78
CA MET A 42 5.39 -7.35 5.68
C MET A 42 4.91 -8.75 6.02
N ALA A 43 4.24 -9.43 5.07
CA ALA A 43 3.95 -10.86 5.16
C ALA A 43 5.23 -11.73 5.26
N ARG A 44 6.33 -11.23 4.73
CA ARG A 44 7.64 -11.90 4.78
C ARG A 44 8.37 -11.75 6.11
N ALA A 45 7.83 -10.96 7.03
CA ALA A 45 8.32 -10.90 8.42
C ALA A 45 7.96 -12.18 9.18
N HIS A 46 8.62 -12.40 10.32
CA HIS A 46 8.23 -13.47 11.22
C HIS A 46 6.83 -13.20 11.78
N GLU A 47 6.01 -14.23 11.98
CA GLU A 47 4.64 -14.10 12.51
C GLU A 47 4.57 -13.27 13.80
N GLU A 48 5.54 -13.46 14.71
CA GLU A 48 5.59 -12.69 15.95
C GLU A 48 5.78 -11.19 15.70
N THR A 49 6.51 -10.80 14.65
CA THR A 49 6.61 -9.40 14.25
C THR A 49 5.25 -8.85 13.82
N VAL A 50 4.51 -9.60 12.99
CA VAL A 50 3.16 -9.20 12.56
C VAL A 50 2.23 -9.09 13.78
N LYS A 51 2.23 -10.08 14.67
CA LYS A 51 1.44 -10.05 15.92
C LYS A 51 1.78 -8.86 16.81
N CYS A 52 3.06 -8.51 16.92
CA CYS A 52 3.50 -7.32 17.67
C CYS A 52 2.99 -6.02 17.07
N VAL A 53 2.99 -5.87 15.73
CA VAL A 53 2.42 -4.69 15.06
C VAL A 53 0.90 -4.65 15.27
N VAL A 54 0.21 -5.78 15.13
CA VAL A 54 -1.24 -5.87 15.38
C VAL A 54 -1.58 -5.52 16.82
N GLN A 55 -0.79 -5.99 17.79
CA GLN A 55 -1.00 -5.64 19.19
C GLN A 55 -0.81 -4.13 19.41
N CYS A 56 0.24 -3.54 18.85
CA CYS A 56 0.45 -2.09 18.91
C CYS A 56 -0.71 -1.32 18.27
N GLY A 57 -1.23 -1.80 17.14
CA GLY A 57 -2.41 -1.23 16.50
C GLY A 57 -3.62 -1.17 17.42
N LYS A 58 -3.88 -2.25 18.17
CA LYS A 58 -4.97 -2.31 19.18
C LYS A 58 -4.73 -1.35 20.35
N ASP A 59 -3.50 -1.29 20.86
CA ASP A 59 -3.15 -0.48 22.03
C ASP A 59 -3.20 1.04 21.74
N HIS A 60 -2.91 1.43 20.49
CA HIS A 60 -2.83 2.83 20.07
C HIS A 60 -3.94 3.30 19.12
N GLY A 61 -4.87 2.42 18.74
CA GLY A 61 -5.96 2.76 17.82
C GLY A 61 -5.49 3.05 16.38
N VAL A 62 -4.42 2.36 15.93
CA VAL A 62 -3.84 2.51 14.59
C VAL A 62 -4.19 1.30 13.74
N GLY A 63 -4.63 1.52 12.51
CA GLY A 63 -4.91 0.45 11.55
C GLY A 63 -3.63 -0.27 11.14
N VAL A 64 -3.68 -1.60 11.03
CA VAL A 64 -2.54 -2.41 10.58
C VAL A 64 -2.82 -2.92 9.17
N MET A 65 -1.92 -2.61 8.25
CA MET A 65 -1.97 -3.02 6.85
C MET A 65 -0.88 -4.05 6.61
N GLY A 66 -1.26 -5.25 6.21
CA GLY A 66 -0.34 -6.33 5.87
C GLY A 66 0.02 -6.30 4.39
N ASP A 67 1.31 -6.17 4.06
CA ASP A 67 1.82 -6.09 2.69
C ASP A 67 2.36 -7.45 2.23
N ASN A 68 1.79 -8.00 1.14
CA ASN A 68 2.18 -9.30 0.59
C ASN A 68 3.35 -9.24 -0.42
N LEU A 69 4.00 -8.08 -0.56
CA LEU A 69 5.16 -7.90 -1.45
C LEU A 69 6.19 -9.02 -1.30
N GLY A 70 6.53 -9.65 -2.41
CA GLY A 70 7.54 -10.69 -2.47
C GLY A 70 7.12 -12.04 -1.87
N CYS A 71 5.83 -12.24 -1.61
CA CYS A 71 5.31 -13.57 -1.30
C CYS A 71 5.37 -14.46 -2.55
N PRO A 72 5.78 -15.73 -2.41
CA PRO A 72 5.73 -16.67 -3.52
C PRO A 72 4.31 -16.97 -3.99
N ASP A 73 3.35 -16.91 -3.05
CA ASP A 73 1.92 -17.00 -3.27
C ASP A 73 1.27 -15.78 -2.61
N MET A 74 0.75 -14.89 -3.44
CA MET A 74 0.18 -13.62 -2.99
C MET A 74 -1.14 -13.81 -2.26
N VAL A 75 -1.91 -14.81 -2.67
CA VAL A 75 -3.20 -15.15 -2.06
C VAL A 75 -3.00 -15.72 -0.67
N GLU A 76 -2.08 -16.67 -0.54
CA GLU A 76 -1.76 -17.27 0.76
C GLU A 76 -1.15 -16.25 1.71
N GLY A 77 -0.26 -15.37 1.21
CA GLY A 77 0.30 -14.27 2.01
C GLY A 77 -0.78 -13.32 2.54
N ALA A 78 -1.81 -13.03 1.72
CA ALA A 78 -2.94 -12.20 2.14
C ALA A 78 -3.78 -12.88 3.24
N ARG A 79 -4.08 -14.17 3.11
CA ARG A 79 -4.81 -14.95 4.12
C ARG A 79 -4.06 -14.99 5.46
N GLN A 80 -2.77 -15.29 5.42
CA GLN A 80 -1.94 -15.32 6.62
C GLN A 80 -1.93 -13.98 7.37
N LEU A 81 -1.85 -12.87 6.64
CA LEU A 81 -1.90 -11.54 7.24
C LEU A 81 -3.25 -11.25 7.91
N GLU A 82 -4.36 -11.60 7.25
CA GLU A 82 -5.69 -11.47 7.85
C GLU A 82 -5.84 -12.35 9.10
N ASP A 83 -5.42 -13.61 9.04
CA ASP A 83 -5.46 -14.56 10.16
C ASP A 83 -4.64 -14.06 11.36
N LEU A 84 -3.53 -13.36 11.10
CA LEU A 84 -2.71 -12.72 12.13
C LEU A 84 -3.32 -11.42 12.68
N GLY A 85 -4.40 -10.93 12.08
CA GLY A 85 -5.19 -9.81 12.58
C GLY A 85 -4.92 -8.47 11.89
N CYS A 86 -4.30 -8.44 10.71
CA CYS A 86 -4.22 -7.25 9.90
C CYS A 86 -5.62 -6.82 9.45
N GLY A 87 -5.94 -5.53 9.57
CA GLY A 87 -7.24 -4.97 9.21
C GLY A 87 -7.35 -4.57 7.74
N TYR A 88 -6.25 -4.62 7.00
CA TYR A 88 -6.16 -4.32 5.58
C TYR A 88 -5.09 -5.18 4.94
N ILE A 89 -5.25 -5.51 3.65
CA ILE A 89 -4.22 -6.16 2.84
C ILE A 89 -3.70 -5.18 1.79
N VAL A 90 -2.38 -5.09 1.67
CA VAL A 90 -1.70 -4.38 0.59
C VAL A 90 -1.23 -5.43 -0.42
N HIS A 91 -1.93 -5.53 -1.54
CA HIS A 91 -1.53 -6.37 -2.67
C HIS A 91 -0.54 -5.61 -3.55
N HIS A 92 0.72 -6.03 -3.48
CA HIS A 92 1.84 -5.22 -3.93
C HIS A 92 2.78 -5.96 -4.86
N ILE A 93 2.89 -5.49 -6.09
CA ILE A 93 3.93 -5.96 -7.04
C ILE A 93 5.10 -4.98 -7.03
N GLY A 94 6.28 -5.50 -6.70
CA GLY A 94 7.48 -4.69 -6.48
C GLY A 94 7.97 -3.93 -7.73
N TYR A 95 8.59 -2.77 -7.49
CA TYR A 95 9.18 -1.97 -8.56
C TYR A 95 10.30 -2.72 -9.29
N ASP A 96 11.27 -3.28 -8.53
CA ASP A 96 12.41 -4.00 -9.10
C ASP A 96 12.00 -5.31 -9.77
N GLU A 97 11.02 -6.02 -9.20
CA GLU A 97 10.43 -7.22 -9.78
C GLU A 97 9.85 -6.92 -11.16
N ARG A 98 9.00 -5.89 -11.26
CA ARG A 98 8.37 -5.49 -12.52
C ARG A 98 9.40 -5.15 -13.59
N ARG A 99 10.42 -4.38 -13.24
CA ARG A 99 11.50 -3.99 -14.15
C ARG A 99 12.39 -5.16 -14.54
N GLY A 100 12.73 -6.01 -13.59
CA GLY A 100 13.55 -7.21 -13.85
C GLY A 100 12.86 -8.16 -14.82
N ILE A 101 11.58 -8.42 -14.62
CA ILE A 101 10.78 -9.28 -15.51
C ILE A 101 10.67 -8.66 -16.92
N ALA A 102 10.40 -7.34 -17.01
CA ALA A 102 10.31 -6.65 -18.28
C ALA A 102 11.68 -6.62 -19.02
N ALA A 103 12.77 -6.39 -18.30
CA ALA A 103 14.14 -6.41 -18.87
C ALA A 103 14.53 -7.80 -19.39
N ALA A 104 13.96 -8.86 -18.86
CA ALA A 104 14.11 -10.24 -19.36
C ALA A 104 13.23 -10.54 -20.59
N GLY A 105 12.52 -9.54 -21.14
CA GLY A 105 11.67 -9.68 -22.33
C GLY A 105 10.28 -10.27 -22.06
N ASN A 106 9.88 -10.37 -20.77
CA ASN A 106 8.55 -10.85 -20.40
C ASN A 106 7.57 -9.67 -20.22
N ARG A 107 6.26 -9.99 -20.20
CA ARG A 107 5.23 -9.00 -19.89
C ARG A 107 5.45 -8.47 -18.47
N MET A 108 5.46 -7.14 -18.32
CA MET A 108 5.56 -6.50 -17.02
C MET A 108 4.36 -6.88 -16.15
N PRO A 109 4.57 -7.41 -14.94
CA PRO A 109 3.46 -7.73 -14.03
C PRO A 109 2.70 -6.47 -13.60
N SER A 110 1.41 -6.68 -13.32
CA SER A 110 0.53 -5.64 -12.79
C SER A 110 -0.14 -6.13 -11.51
N PRO A 111 -0.41 -5.26 -10.54
CA PRO A 111 -1.22 -5.65 -9.38
C PRO A 111 -2.61 -6.17 -9.76
N LEU A 112 -3.12 -5.83 -10.94
CA LEU A 112 -4.42 -6.33 -11.42
C LEU A 112 -4.39 -7.80 -11.82
N ASP A 113 -3.21 -8.39 -12.03
CA ASP A 113 -3.10 -9.76 -12.56
C ASP A 113 -3.66 -10.81 -11.58
N GLU A 114 -3.46 -10.65 -10.27
CA GLU A 114 -3.95 -11.55 -9.20
C GLU A 114 -4.88 -10.84 -8.21
N LEU A 115 -5.30 -9.60 -8.51
CA LEU A 115 -6.09 -8.79 -7.59
C LEU A 115 -7.40 -9.45 -7.19
N LYS A 116 -8.08 -10.04 -8.16
CA LYS A 116 -9.38 -10.68 -7.94
C LYS A 116 -9.26 -11.87 -6.97
N GLU A 117 -8.27 -12.72 -7.19
CA GLU A 117 -8.00 -13.90 -6.36
C GLU A 117 -7.65 -13.49 -4.93
N VAL A 118 -6.87 -12.42 -4.75
CA VAL A 118 -6.54 -11.88 -3.43
C VAL A 118 -7.78 -11.30 -2.75
N VAL A 119 -8.60 -10.52 -3.47
CA VAL A 119 -9.85 -9.95 -2.93
C VAL A 119 -10.83 -11.04 -2.51
N GLU A 120 -10.97 -12.10 -3.31
CA GLU A 120 -11.87 -13.22 -2.99
C GLU A 120 -11.36 -14.09 -1.81
N ALA A 121 -10.08 -13.98 -1.48
CA ALA A 121 -9.43 -14.79 -0.45
C ALA A 121 -9.56 -14.22 0.96
N VAL A 122 -9.86 -12.91 1.10
CA VAL A 122 -9.89 -12.19 2.38
C VAL A 122 -11.21 -11.44 2.55
N SER A 123 -11.55 -11.10 3.80
CA SER A 123 -12.75 -10.33 4.12
C SER A 123 -12.45 -8.84 4.41
N VAL A 124 -11.19 -8.51 4.65
CA VAL A 124 -10.74 -7.14 4.93
C VAL A 124 -10.49 -6.37 3.62
N PRO A 125 -10.55 -5.02 3.64
CA PRO A 125 -10.27 -4.21 2.46
C PRO A 125 -8.88 -4.46 1.88
N VAL A 126 -8.82 -4.53 0.54
CA VAL A 126 -7.57 -4.70 -0.21
C VAL A 126 -7.15 -3.38 -0.85
N GLN A 127 -5.87 -3.05 -0.75
CA GLN A 127 -5.22 -1.94 -1.42
C GLN A 127 -4.35 -2.46 -2.55
N ALA A 128 -4.53 -1.96 -3.78
CA ALA A 128 -3.69 -2.31 -4.93
C ALA A 128 -2.50 -1.36 -5.06
N VAL A 129 -1.28 -1.93 -5.18
CA VAL A 129 -0.01 -1.18 -5.25
C VAL A 129 0.93 -1.79 -6.29
N GLY A 130 1.62 -0.96 -7.06
CA GLY A 130 2.68 -1.42 -7.97
C GLY A 130 2.60 -0.84 -9.38
N GLY A 131 2.88 0.46 -9.52
CA GLY A 131 2.97 1.15 -10.81
C GLY A 131 1.66 1.17 -11.60
N LEU A 132 0.54 1.35 -10.90
CA LEU A 132 -0.77 1.53 -11.51
C LEU A 132 -0.79 2.78 -12.41
N SER A 133 -1.35 2.65 -13.61
CA SER A 133 -1.81 3.83 -14.36
C SER A 133 -3.06 4.43 -13.71
N ILE A 134 -3.44 5.64 -14.13
CA ILE A 134 -4.65 6.29 -13.63
C ILE A 134 -5.89 5.44 -13.98
N GLU A 135 -5.96 4.92 -15.21
CA GLU A 135 -7.06 4.06 -15.66
C GLU A 135 -7.16 2.77 -14.84
N GLN A 136 -6.02 2.16 -14.54
CA GLN A 136 -5.96 0.97 -13.68
C GLN A 136 -6.43 1.29 -12.25
N ALA A 137 -5.99 2.42 -11.68
CA ALA A 137 -6.41 2.86 -10.35
C ALA A 137 -7.93 3.10 -10.28
N VAL A 138 -8.50 3.76 -11.29
CA VAL A 138 -9.95 3.99 -11.41
C VAL A 138 -10.72 2.66 -11.53
N ALA A 139 -10.12 1.64 -12.14
CA ALA A 139 -10.74 0.33 -12.28
C ALA A 139 -10.68 -0.54 -11.00
N CYS A 140 -9.71 -0.31 -10.09
CA CYS A 140 -9.50 -1.15 -8.90
C CYS A 140 -10.77 -1.36 -8.04
N PRO A 141 -11.61 -0.35 -7.77
CA PRO A 141 -12.85 -0.57 -7.01
C PRO A 141 -13.80 -1.56 -7.66
N SER A 142 -13.88 -1.60 -9.00
CA SER A 142 -14.71 -2.58 -9.72
C SER A 142 -14.17 -4.00 -9.63
N HIS A 143 -12.90 -4.17 -9.26
CA HIS A 143 -12.25 -5.45 -8.96
C HIS A 143 -12.29 -5.80 -7.46
N GLY A 144 -12.99 -4.99 -6.64
CA GLY A 144 -13.13 -5.22 -5.20
C GLY A 144 -12.00 -4.63 -4.33
N ALA A 145 -11.08 -3.86 -4.90
CA ALA A 145 -10.03 -3.16 -4.16
C ALA A 145 -10.36 -1.66 -4.05
N PRO A 146 -10.93 -1.21 -2.92
CA PRO A 146 -11.37 0.17 -2.76
C PRO A 146 -10.21 1.16 -2.52
N LEU A 147 -9.02 0.66 -2.29
CA LEU A 147 -7.83 1.46 -1.97
C LEU A 147 -6.76 1.27 -3.03
N VAL A 148 -6.08 2.35 -3.41
CA VAL A 148 -4.99 2.34 -4.39
C VAL A 148 -3.84 3.22 -3.95
N VAL A 149 -2.62 2.89 -4.39
CA VAL A 149 -1.45 3.76 -4.27
C VAL A 149 -1.00 4.21 -5.65
N LEU A 150 -0.96 5.51 -5.83
CA LEU A 150 -0.46 6.16 -7.03
C LEU A 150 0.83 6.90 -6.70
N GLY A 151 1.94 6.42 -7.21
CA GLY A 151 3.26 7.05 -7.06
C GLY A 151 3.81 7.54 -8.39
N ALA A 152 4.14 6.64 -9.29
CA ALA A 152 4.83 6.93 -10.54
C ALA A 152 4.11 7.92 -11.48
N PRO A 153 2.76 7.92 -11.64
CA PRO A 153 2.11 8.84 -12.57
C PRO A 153 2.10 10.30 -12.11
N LEU A 154 2.41 10.57 -10.83
CA LEU A 154 2.17 11.89 -10.26
C LEU A 154 3.23 12.92 -10.61
N THR A 155 4.50 12.59 -10.49
CA THR A 155 5.59 13.57 -10.65
C THR A 155 6.95 12.96 -10.89
N ILE A 156 7.05 11.63 -10.82
CA ILE A 156 8.33 10.95 -10.94
C ILE A 156 8.24 10.05 -12.16
N ASP A 157 9.07 10.34 -13.15
CA ASP A 157 9.38 9.36 -14.17
C ASP A 157 10.04 8.17 -13.48
N ALA A 158 9.32 7.04 -13.44
CA ALA A 158 9.78 5.83 -12.79
C ALA A 158 11.09 5.29 -13.38
N ASP A 159 11.43 5.70 -14.60
CA ASP A 159 12.65 5.27 -15.29
C ASP A 159 13.84 6.20 -15.05
N SER A 160 13.61 7.49 -14.84
CA SER A 160 14.67 8.48 -14.66
C SER A 160 14.73 9.08 -13.25
N PHE A 161 13.78 8.80 -12.38
CA PHE A 161 13.63 9.46 -11.07
C PHE A 161 13.56 10.99 -11.15
N GLN A 162 13.15 11.51 -12.30
CA GLN A 162 12.96 12.94 -12.50
C GLN A 162 11.54 13.34 -12.15
N THR A 163 11.40 14.48 -11.49
CA THR A 163 10.08 15.08 -11.29
C THR A 163 9.49 15.47 -12.65
N ALA A 164 8.23 15.08 -12.90
CA ALA A 164 7.51 15.54 -14.06
C ALA A 164 7.40 17.08 -14.03
N SER A 165 7.63 17.71 -15.19
CA SER A 165 7.36 19.13 -15.34
C SER A 165 5.87 19.38 -15.35
N GLY A 166 5.36 20.16 -14.42
CA GLY A 166 3.94 20.53 -14.37
C GLY A 166 3.50 21.02 -12.99
N ASP A 167 2.26 21.49 -12.93
CA ASP A 167 1.62 21.87 -11.69
C ASP A 167 1.15 20.61 -10.95
N LEU A 168 1.83 20.26 -9.87
CA LEU A 168 1.53 19.09 -9.05
C LEU A 168 0.12 19.15 -8.46
N GLU A 169 -0.34 20.32 -8.03
CA GLU A 169 -1.67 20.47 -7.44
C GLU A 169 -2.76 20.15 -8.48
N THR A 170 -2.64 20.69 -9.68
CA THR A 170 -3.58 20.41 -10.77
C THR A 170 -3.62 18.91 -11.11
N SER A 171 -2.45 18.28 -11.20
CA SER A 171 -2.34 16.84 -11.47
C SER A 171 -3.00 16.00 -10.37
N LEU A 172 -2.71 16.31 -9.10
CA LEU A 172 -3.31 15.62 -7.95
C LEU A 172 -4.83 15.77 -7.91
N ARG A 173 -5.35 16.98 -8.13
CA ARG A 173 -6.80 17.25 -8.17
C ARG A 173 -7.49 16.46 -9.27
N MET A 174 -6.90 16.46 -10.47
CA MET A 174 -7.42 15.70 -11.60
C MET A 174 -7.52 14.21 -11.29
N ILE A 175 -6.45 13.64 -10.73
CA ILE A 175 -6.40 12.21 -10.39
C ILE A 175 -7.39 11.88 -9.28
N CYS A 176 -7.42 12.67 -8.21
CA CYS A 176 -8.39 12.48 -7.12
C CYS A 176 -9.83 12.51 -7.63
N ASN A 177 -10.18 13.46 -8.51
CA ASN A 177 -11.49 13.53 -9.10
C ASN A 177 -11.85 12.30 -9.92
N GLN A 178 -10.89 11.78 -10.71
CA GLN A 178 -11.11 10.58 -11.50
C GLN A 178 -11.28 9.33 -10.63
N VAL A 179 -10.41 9.15 -9.62
CA VAL A 179 -10.46 7.98 -8.72
C VAL A 179 -11.72 7.99 -7.85
N HIS A 180 -12.14 9.17 -7.38
CA HIS A 180 -13.33 9.29 -6.52
C HIS A 180 -14.64 9.51 -7.29
N GLY A 181 -14.60 9.59 -8.62
CA GLY A 181 -15.78 9.82 -9.45
C GLY A 181 -16.45 11.19 -9.22
N THR A 182 -15.69 12.17 -8.70
CA THR A 182 -16.15 13.55 -8.54
C THR A 182 -15.75 14.34 -9.78
N SER A 183 -16.75 14.68 -10.59
CA SER A 183 -16.61 15.57 -11.76
C SER A 183 -16.61 17.03 -11.37
#